data_6deb1c92a2bf61da9f081bf9ac18bc53
#
_entry.id   6deb1c92a2bf61da9f081bf9ac18bc53
#
_cell.length_a   1.000
_cell.length_b   1.000
_cell.length_c   1.000
_cell.angle_alpha   90.00
_cell.angle_beta   90.00
_cell.angle_gamma   90.00
#
_symmetry.space_group_name_H-M   'P 1'
#
loop_
_entity.id
_entity.type
_entity.pdbx_description
1 polymer ?
#
loop_
_entity_poly.entity_id
_entity_poly.type
_entity_poly.pdbx_seq_one_letter_code
_entity_poly.pdbx_strand_id
1 'polypeptide(L)'
;MFLLGVFVNILALSPPIDPLSDQLFWAHMVQHLMITHIGVPFMLFGAPFFVIIRGVPNWFRKRVYFPILKSRFLSVINNTIGRPLPALFLFEANYWLWHMPRFYNLALLNDLYHLVEHGSFAIISLLWWKNIIDPKPLPKAHWNLPPRILLLGFMMALNVTLSAWLTFQEEVIYAYEGIPMPTWFARWGHLHDQRLGGLIMWVPGGLVNLLAMTVVFFVWADKEQEKDRLMLEELRAQEQA
;
A
#
# COMPACT_ATOMS: atom_id res chain seq x y z
N MET A 1 1.62 15.84 4.32
CA MET A 1 1.36 14.43 3.98
C MET A 1 2.57 13.72 3.39
N PHE A 2 3.24 14.26 2.32
CA PHE A 2 4.41 13.59 1.73
C PHE A 2 5.53 13.28 2.75
N LEU A 3 5.97 14.29 3.52
CA LEU A 3 7.01 14.10 4.56
C LEU A 3 6.58 13.12 5.66
N LEU A 4 5.29 13.09 5.99
CA LEU A 4 4.76 12.11 6.94
C LEU A 4 4.88 10.69 6.39
N GLY A 5 4.54 10.48 5.10
CA GLY A 5 4.72 9.18 4.45
C GLY A 5 6.19 8.74 4.40
N VAL A 6 7.10 9.68 4.08
CA VAL A 6 8.55 9.41 4.14
C VAL A 6 8.99 9.06 5.55
N PHE A 7 8.55 9.82 6.55
CA PHE A 7 8.86 9.56 7.95
C PHE A 7 8.38 8.18 8.42
N VAL A 8 7.15 7.79 8.06
CA VAL A 8 6.61 6.45 8.38
C VAL A 8 7.46 5.34 7.75
N ASN A 9 7.89 5.49 6.48
CA ASN A 9 8.75 4.50 5.84
C ASN A 9 10.14 4.44 6.50
N ILE A 10 10.73 5.59 6.86
CA ILE A 10 12.00 5.62 7.59
C ILE A 10 11.84 4.95 8.96
N LEU A 11 10.77 5.23 9.68
CA LEU A 11 10.49 4.62 10.99
C LEU A 11 10.32 3.10 10.87
N ALA A 12 9.63 2.63 9.83
CA ALA A 12 9.46 1.20 9.58
C ALA A 12 10.79 0.48 9.33
N LEU A 13 11.74 1.14 8.63
CA LEU A 13 13.04 0.60 8.25
C LEU A 13 14.17 1.04 9.19
N SER A 14 13.86 1.44 10.40
CA SER A 14 14.84 1.92 11.39
C SER A 14 14.58 1.32 12.76
N PRO A 15 15.58 1.32 13.66
CA PRO A 15 15.35 0.95 15.06
C PRO A 15 14.26 1.81 15.72
N PRO A 16 13.37 1.23 16.55
CA PRO A 16 13.43 -0.14 17.07
C PRO A 16 12.72 -1.20 16.22
N ILE A 17 11.98 -0.84 15.15
CA ILE A 17 11.11 -1.77 14.40
C ILE A 17 11.93 -2.77 13.60
N ASP A 18 12.90 -2.30 12.84
CA ASP A 18 13.71 -3.10 11.94
C ASP A 18 14.43 -4.27 12.66
N PRO A 19 15.21 -4.07 13.74
CA PRO A 19 15.81 -5.18 14.48
C PRO A 19 14.80 -6.11 15.16
N LEU A 20 13.60 -5.62 15.46
CA LEU A 20 12.52 -6.48 16.00
C LEU A 20 11.89 -7.33 14.93
N SER A 21 11.82 -6.88 13.70
CA SER A 21 11.27 -7.65 12.58
C SER A 21 12.10 -8.87 12.24
N ASP A 22 13.41 -8.84 12.50
CA ASP A 22 14.30 -9.99 12.36
C ASP A 22 14.08 -11.07 13.43
N GLN A 23 13.47 -10.71 14.56
CA GLN A 23 13.28 -11.59 15.72
C GLN A 23 11.83 -12.00 15.94
N LEU A 24 10.87 -11.22 15.47
CA LEU A 24 9.44 -11.37 15.71
C LEU A 24 8.62 -11.19 14.46
N PHE A 25 7.83 -12.19 14.13
CA PHE A 25 6.92 -12.16 12.98
C PHE A 25 5.91 -11.00 13.04
N TRP A 26 5.31 -10.77 14.22
CA TRP A 26 4.37 -9.65 14.36
C TRP A 26 5.00 -8.28 14.07
N ALA A 27 6.26 -8.06 14.46
CA ALA A 27 6.96 -6.81 14.21
C ALA A 27 7.24 -6.62 12.71
N HIS A 28 7.60 -7.70 12.01
CA HIS A 28 7.73 -7.73 10.56
C HIS A 28 6.41 -7.37 9.85
N MET A 29 5.28 -7.90 10.34
CA MET A 29 3.96 -7.54 9.80
C MET A 29 3.60 -6.07 10.05
N VAL A 30 3.96 -5.50 11.19
CA VAL A 30 3.82 -4.04 11.44
C VAL A 30 4.65 -3.25 10.44
N GLN A 31 5.90 -3.65 10.19
CA GLN A 31 6.78 -3.00 9.21
C GLN A 31 6.16 -3.00 7.81
N HIS A 32 5.65 -4.14 7.33
CA HIS A 32 4.95 -4.24 6.04
C HIS A 32 3.71 -3.35 5.97
N LEU A 33 2.87 -3.33 7.02
CA LEU A 33 1.69 -2.45 7.07
C LEU A 33 2.08 -0.97 7.02
N MET A 34 3.12 -0.59 7.76
CA MET A 34 3.62 0.79 7.74
C MET A 34 4.07 1.20 6.34
N ILE A 35 4.79 0.35 5.63
CA ILE A 35 5.27 0.63 4.27
C ILE A 35 4.08 0.66 3.29
N THR A 36 3.28 -0.39 3.24
CA THR A 36 2.32 -0.64 2.16
C THR A 36 1.01 0.12 2.32
N HIS A 37 0.50 0.25 3.55
CA HIS A 37 -0.84 0.80 3.82
C HIS A 37 -0.82 2.21 4.43
N ILE A 38 0.33 2.67 4.93
CA ILE A 38 0.43 4.00 5.55
C ILE A 38 1.45 4.87 4.80
N GLY A 39 2.70 4.45 4.75
CA GLY A 39 3.80 5.24 4.21
C GLY A 39 3.60 5.61 2.74
N VAL A 40 3.40 4.61 1.88
CA VAL A 40 3.19 4.81 0.45
C VAL A 40 1.93 5.63 0.15
N PRO A 41 0.73 5.34 0.72
CA PRO A 41 -0.45 6.19 0.54
C PRO A 41 -0.23 7.64 0.94
N PHE A 42 0.35 7.91 2.11
CA PHE A 42 0.63 9.29 2.55
C PHE A 42 1.62 10.02 1.64
N MET A 43 2.64 9.31 1.12
CA MET A 43 3.52 9.88 0.11
C MET A 43 2.74 10.31 -1.14
N LEU A 44 1.83 9.49 -1.64
CA LEU A 44 1.01 9.79 -2.81
C LEU A 44 0.01 10.91 -2.55
N PHE A 45 -0.66 10.94 -1.39
CA PHE A 45 -1.55 12.03 -0.98
C PHE A 45 -0.84 13.37 -0.89
N GLY A 46 0.43 13.37 -0.50
CA GLY A 46 1.26 14.58 -0.40
C GLY A 46 1.71 15.14 -1.75
N ALA A 47 1.26 14.58 -2.87
CA ALA A 47 1.68 14.97 -4.22
C ALA A 47 3.21 15.12 -4.36
N PRO A 48 3.96 14.02 -4.17
CA PRO A 48 5.42 14.03 -4.08
C PRO A 48 6.10 14.73 -5.25
N PHE A 49 5.49 14.64 -6.42
CA PHE A 49 6.01 15.23 -7.66
C PHE A 49 6.10 16.74 -7.59
N PHE A 50 5.15 17.42 -6.94
CA PHE A 50 5.20 18.89 -6.77
C PHE A 50 6.26 19.34 -5.77
N VAL A 51 6.43 18.56 -4.69
CA VAL A 51 7.46 18.83 -3.68
C VAL A 51 8.86 18.66 -4.27
N ILE A 52 9.09 17.53 -4.95
CA ILE A 52 10.36 17.22 -5.61
C ILE A 52 10.68 18.25 -6.70
N ILE A 53 9.71 18.59 -7.57
CA ILE A 53 9.91 19.55 -8.64
C ILE A 53 10.33 20.93 -8.13
N ARG A 54 9.79 21.37 -6.99
CA ARG A 54 10.16 22.68 -6.40
C ARG A 54 11.57 22.69 -5.84
N GLY A 55 12.07 21.55 -5.35
CA GLY A 55 13.39 21.43 -4.75
C GLY A 55 14.54 21.19 -5.73
N VAL A 56 14.25 20.83 -7.00
CA VAL A 56 15.30 20.49 -7.97
C VAL A 56 15.57 21.61 -8.98
N PRO A 57 16.83 21.76 -9.42
CA PRO A 57 17.21 22.78 -10.42
C PRO A 57 16.47 22.63 -11.76
N ASN A 58 16.31 23.76 -12.46
CA ASN A 58 15.60 23.80 -13.75
C ASN A 58 16.19 22.86 -14.82
N TRP A 59 17.52 22.71 -14.83
CA TRP A 59 18.20 21.82 -15.78
C TRP A 59 17.80 20.34 -15.55
N PHE A 60 17.74 19.91 -14.28
CA PHE A 60 17.33 18.54 -13.92
C PHE A 60 15.89 18.28 -14.31
N ARG A 61 14.98 19.24 -14.01
CA ARG A 61 13.56 19.13 -14.43
C ARG A 61 13.40 18.92 -15.92
N LYS A 62 14.11 19.73 -16.73
CA LYS A 62 13.99 19.70 -18.20
C LYS A 62 14.69 18.51 -18.83
N ARG A 63 15.86 18.10 -18.32
CA ARG A 63 16.70 17.07 -18.96
C ARG A 63 16.49 15.66 -18.41
N VAL A 64 15.99 15.51 -17.18
CA VAL A 64 15.83 14.21 -16.53
C VAL A 64 14.37 13.95 -16.20
N TYR A 65 13.77 14.78 -15.36
CA TYR A 65 12.45 14.52 -14.78
C TYR A 65 11.33 14.46 -15.84
N PHE A 66 11.14 15.51 -16.65
CA PHE A 66 10.09 15.51 -17.67
C PHE A 66 10.29 14.47 -18.79
N PRO A 67 11.50 14.21 -19.31
CA PRO A 67 11.72 13.13 -20.25
C PRO A 67 11.37 11.75 -19.67
N ILE A 68 11.74 11.48 -18.41
CA ILE A 68 11.36 10.22 -17.73
C ILE A 68 9.84 10.09 -17.63
N LEU A 69 9.13 11.12 -17.13
CA LEU A 69 7.66 11.10 -17.03
C LEU A 69 6.96 10.91 -18.37
N LYS A 70 7.51 11.46 -19.46
CA LYS A 70 6.98 11.34 -20.81
C LYS A 70 7.53 10.12 -21.57
N SER A 71 8.36 9.30 -20.92
CA SER A 71 8.99 8.16 -21.57
C SER A 71 7.94 7.13 -22.01
N ARG A 72 8.19 6.49 -23.16
CA ARG A 72 7.38 5.39 -23.65
C ARG A 72 7.36 4.24 -22.63
N PHE A 73 8.45 4.02 -21.92
CA PHE A 73 8.58 2.99 -20.89
C PHE A 73 7.57 3.20 -19.75
N LEU A 74 7.51 4.39 -19.14
CA LEU A 74 6.52 4.68 -18.09
C LEU A 74 5.08 4.66 -18.62
N SER A 75 4.87 5.11 -19.85
CA SER A 75 3.55 5.02 -20.51
C SER A 75 3.12 3.57 -20.67
N VAL A 76 4.01 2.68 -21.12
CA VAL A 76 3.72 1.24 -21.25
C VAL A 76 3.41 0.64 -19.87
N ILE A 77 4.25 0.88 -18.86
CA ILE A 77 4.00 0.40 -17.49
C ILE A 77 2.63 0.88 -17.00
N ASN A 78 2.32 2.16 -17.15
CA ASN A 78 1.05 2.71 -16.69
C ASN A 78 -0.16 2.11 -17.42
N ASN A 79 -0.02 1.85 -18.72
CA ASN A 79 -1.10 1.33 -19.56
C ASN A 79 -1.24 -0.20 -19.57
N THR A 80 -0.30 -0.91 -18.90
CA THR A 80 -0.33 -2.37 -18.73
C THR A 80 -0.54 -2.72 -17.25
N ILE A 81 0.56 -2.93 -16.52
CA ILE A 81 0.55 -3.35 -15.12
C ILE A 81 0.07 -2.25 -14.16
N GLY A 82 0.13 -0.99 -14.57
CA GLY A 82 -0.35 0.14 -13.79
C GLY A 82 -1.86 0.38 -13.86
N ARG A 83 -2.63 -0.41 -14.63
CA ARG A 83 -4.10 -0.36 -14.63
C ARG A 83 -4.67 -0.97 -13.34
N PRO A 84 -5.90 -0.59 -12.91
CA PRO A 84 -6.46 -1.01 -11.63
C PRO A 84 -6.45 -2.53 -11.39
N LEU A 85 -6.95 -3.34 -12.32
CA LEU A 85 -6.99 -4.80 -12.16
C LEU A 85 -5.61 -5.47 -12.18
N PRO A 86 -4.71 -5.19 -13.16
CA PRO A 86 -3.35 -5.72 -13.10
C PRO A 86 -2.57 -5.27 -11.85
N ALA A 87 -2.74 -4.01 -11.42
CA ALA A 87 -2.08 -3.52 -10.21
C ALA A 87 -2.59 -4.22 -8.95
N LEU A 88 -3.91 -4.47 -8.85
CA LEU A 88 -4.49 -5.27 -7.78
C LEU A 88 -3.95 -6.69 -7.78
N PHE A 89 -3.97 -7.35 -8.96
CA PHE A 89 -3.45 -8.71 -9.07
C PHE A 89 -1.96 -8.81 -8.67
N LEU A 90 -1.14 -7.86 -9.10
CA LEU A 90 0.27 -7.81 -8.73
C LEU A 90 0.45 -7.56 -7.22
N PHE A 91 -0.38 -6.69 -6.63
CA PHE A 91 -0.33 -6.42 -5.20
C PHE A 91 -0.65 -7.68 -4.39
N GLU A 92 -1.75 -8.35 -4.72
CA GLU A 92 -2.16 -9.57 -4.05
C GLU A 92 -1.19 -10.73 -4.30
N ALA A 93 -0.73 -10.92 -5.54
CA ALA A 93 0.23 -11.96 -5.86
C ALA A 93 1.55 -11.76 -5.09
N ASN A 94 2.06 -10.52 -5.00
CA ASN A 94 3.24 -10.20 -4.21
C ASN A 94 3.01 -10.44 -2.71
N TYR A 95 1.82 -10.03 -2.21
CA TYR A 95 1.45 -10.19 -0.82
C TYR A 95 1.41 -11.68 -0.43
N TRP A 96 0.69 -12.51 -1.19
CA TRP A 96 0.62 -13.96 -0.96
C TRP A 96 1.97 -14.64 -1.16
N LEU A 97 2.74 -14.26 -2.20
CA LEU A 97 4.05 -14.86 -2.50
C LEU A 97 5.00 -14.78 -1.30
N TRP A 98 5.17 -13.57 -0.76
CA TRP A 98 6.09 -13.35 0.35
C TRP A 98 5.62 -13.98 1.66
N HIS A 99 4.33 -14.22 1.84
CA HIS A 99 3.80 -14.94 3.01
C HIS A 99 3.81 -16.47 2.85
N MET A 100 4.18 -17.00 1.68
CA MET A 100 4.45 -18.45 1.56
C MET A 100 5.71 -18.81 2.33
N PRO A 101 5.70 -19.87 3.18
CA PRO A 101 6.83 -20.22 4.07
C PRO A 101 8.18 -20.30 3.35
N ARG A 102 8.20 -20.82 2.12
CA ARG A 102 9.41 -20.93 1.31
C ARG A 102 10.06 -19.55 1.03
N PHE A 103 9.27 -18.57 0.62
CA PHE A 103 9.79 -17.24 0.23
C PHE A 103 10.03 -16.37 1.46
N TYR A 104 9.14 -16.44 2.44
CA TYR A 104 9.32 -15.76 3.72
C TYR A 104 10.63 -16.18 4.41
N ASN A 105 10.89 -17.48 4.51
CA ASN A 105 12.12 -17.99 5.12
C ASN A 105 13.38 -17.57 4.33
N LEU A 106 13.30 -17.40 3.00
CA LEU A 106 14.41 -16.83 2.23
C LEU A 106 14.68 -15.38 2.61
N ALA A 107 13.63 -14.57 2.79
CA ALA A 107 13.79 -13.19 3.22
C ALA A 107 14.27 -13.09 4.68
N LEU A 108 13.72 -13.92 5.57
CA LEU A 108 14.11 -13.96 6.98
C LEU A 108 15.60 -14.32 7.19
N LEU A 109 16.15 -15.19 6.36
CA LEU A 109 17.50 -15.71 6.50
C LEU A 109 18.55 -15.04 5.60
N ASN A 110 18.15 -14.08 4.75
CA ASN A 110 19.06 -13.43 3.80
C ASN A 110 18.66 -11.98 3.51
N ASP A 111 19.54 -11.05 3.86
CA ASP A 111 19.34 -9.60 3.75
C ASP A 111 18.99 -9.14 2.33
N LEU A 112 19.56 -9.78 1.28
CA LEU A 112 19.25 -9.43 -0.09
C LEU A 112 17.80 -9.75 -0.45
N TYR A 113 17.31 -10.93 -0.05
CA TYR A 113 15.89 -11.29 -0.26
C TYR A 113 14.97 -10.42 0.58
N HIS A 114 15.34 -10.06 1.81
CA HIS A 114 14.61 -9.11 2.65
C HIS A 114 14.52 -7.71 2.00
N LEU A 115 15.63 -7.22 1.43
CA LEU A 115 15.62 -5.98 0.66
C LEU A 115 14.71 -6.06 -0.58
N VAL A 116 14.73 -7.18 -1.32
CA VAL A 116 13.88 -7.41 -2.49
C VAL A 116 12.40 -7.47 -2.07
N GLU A 117 12.09 -8.11 -0.96
CA GLU A 117 10.74 -8.17 -0.36
C GLU A 117 10.22 -6.76 -0.10
N HIS A 118 10.90 -5.96 0.72
CA HIS A 118 10.48 -4.59 1.04
C HIS A 118 10.42 -3.68 -0.19
N GLY A 119 11.40 -3.79 -1.08
CA GLY A 119 11.42 -3.06 -2.35
C GLY A 119 10.23 -3.39 -3.24
N SER A 120 9.88 -4.69 -3.34
CA SER A 120 8.72 -5.14 -4.11
C SER A 120 7.42 -4.63 -3.50
N PHE A 121 7.27 -4.71 -2.17
CA PHE A 121 6.11 -4.16 -1.46
C PHE A 121 5.96 -2.65 -1.69
N ALA A 122 7.02 -1.88 -1.59
CA ALA A 122 6.98 -0.43 -1.81
C ALA A 122 6.59 -0.07 -3.25
N ILE A 123 7.23 -0.70 -4.26
CA ILE A 123 7.00 -0.42 -5.68
C ILE A 123 5.58 -0.83 -6.10
N ILE A 124 5.16 -2.04 -5.72
CA ILE A 124 3.84 -2.56 -6.11
C ILE A 124 2.74 -1.79 -5.38
N SER A 125 2.95 -1.39 -4.12
CA SER A 125 2.03 -0.50 -3.40
C SER A 125 1.87 0.85 -4.09
N LEU A 126 2.94 1.44 -4.63
CA LEU A 126 2.86 2.66 -5.45
C LEU A 126 1.98 2.46 -6.69
N LEU A 127 2.12 1.32 -7.38
CA LEU A 127 1.29 0.99 -8.55
C LEU A 127 -0.18 0.79 -8.17
N TRP A 128 -0.46 0.21 -7.03
CA TRP A 128 -1.82 0.00 -6.53
C TRP A 128 -2.46 1.32 -6.06
N TRP A 129 -1.85 2.00 -5.09
CA TRP A 129 -2.42 3.18 -4.46
C TRP A 129 -2.58 4.37 -5.40
N LYS A 130 -1.75 4.49 -6.47
CA LYS A 130 -1.98 5.53 -7.48
C LYS A 130 -3.35 5.42 -8.17
N ASN A 131 -3.92 4.20 -8.28
CA ASN A 131 -5.24 3.98 -8.86
C ASN A 131 -6.38 4.36 -7.90
N ILE A 132 -6.10 4.42 -6.61
CA ILE A 132 -7.07 4.81 -5.58
C ILE A 132 -7.05 6.33 -5.36
N ILE A 133 -5.85 6.92 -5.27
CA ILE A 133 -5.62 8.29 -4.81
C ILE A 133 -5.61 9.33 -5.95
N ASP A 134 -5.30 8.94 -7.19
CA ASP A 134 -5.09 9.85 -8.33
C ASP A 134 -4.06 10.98 -8.08
N PRO A 135 -2.82 10.67 -7.67
CA PRO A 135 -1.85 11.70 -7.34
C PRO A 135 -1.40 12.48 -8.58
N LYS A 136 -1.60 13.78 -8.59
CA LYS A 136 -1.11 14.65 -9.68
C LYS A 136 0.42 14.76 -9.63
N PRO A 137 1.16 14.83 -10.77
CA PRO A 137 0.70 14.92 -12.17
C PRO A 137 0.58 13.55 -12.88
N LEU A 138 0.53 12.44 -12.16
CA LEU A 138 0.36 11.13 -12.79
C LEU A 138 -0.96 11.07 -13.58
N PRO A 139 -1.03 10.25 -14.63
CA PRO A 139 -2.28 10.00 -15.33
C PRO A 139 -3.37 9.57 -14.34
N LYS A 140 -4.59 10.11 -14.52
CA LYS A 140 -5.74 9.69 -13.70
C LYS A 140 -5.94 8.17 -13.83
N ALA A 141 -6.45 7.56 -12.77
CA ALA A 141 -6.86 6.17 -12.83
C ALA A 141 -7.90 5.97 -13.95
N HIS A 142 -7.82 4.81 -14.60
CA HIS A 142 -8.71 4.49 -15.73
C HIS A 142 -10.17 4.29 -15.31
N TRP A 143 -10.46 4.21 -14.01
CA TRP A 143 -11.79 3.93 -13.49
C TRP A 143 -12.32 5.10 -12.64
N ASN A 144 -13.65 5.27 -12.72
CA ASN A 144 -14.38 6.17 -11.84
C ASN A 144 -14.31 5.75 -10.37
N LEU A 145 -14.80 6.60 -9.45
CA LEU A 145 -14.69 6.34 -8.01
C LEU A 145 -15.44 5.09 -7.51
N PRO A 146 -16.69 4.78 -7.94
CA PRO A 146 -17.42 3.63 -7.40
C PRO A 146 -16.71 2.28 -7.59
N PRO A 147 -16.18 1.92 -8.78
CA PRO A 147 -15.41 0.69 -8.95
C PRO A 147 -14.18 0.57 -8.05
N ARG A 148 -13.58 1.68 -7.61
CA ARG A 148 -12.43 1.66 -6.68
C ARG A 148 -12.83 1.13 -5.31
N ILE A 149 -14.05 1.43 -4.85
CA ILE A 149 -14.60 0.89 -3.59
C ILE A 149 -14.70 -0.63 -3.68
N LEU A 150 -15.21 -1.14 -4.81
CA LEU A 150 -15.31 -2.59 -5.04
C LEU A 150 -13.93 -3.27 -5.08
N LEU A 151 -12.94 -2.63 -5.71
CA LEU A 151 -11.56 -3.15 -5.74
C LEU A 151 -10.92 -3.18 -4.35
N LEU A 152 -11.12 -2.13 -3.56
CA LEU A 152 -10.64 -2.08 -2.17
C LEU A 152 -11.33 -3.15 -1.31
N GLY A 153 -12.64 -3.35 -1.48
CA GLY A 153 -13.37 -4.42 -0.80
C GLY A 153 -12.89 -5.81 -1.17
N PHE A 154 -12.60 -6.04 -2.46
CA PHE A 154 -12.06 -7.31 -2.94
C PHE A 154 -10.63 -7.56 -2.42
N MET A 155 -9.75 -6.56 -2.47
CA MET A 155 -8.43 -6.60 -1.85
C MET A 155 -8.53 -6.93 -0.36
N MET A 156 -9.42 -6.25 0.37
CA MET A 156 -9.63 -6.49 1.79
C MET A 156 -10.04 -7.95 2.05
N ALA A 157 -10.93 -8.52 1.25
CA ALA A 157 -11.36 -9.91 1.39
C ALA A 157 -10.20 -10.90 1.21
N LEU A 158 -9.33 -10.69 0.20
CA LEU A 158 -8.15 -11.52 -0.03
C LEU A 158 -7.14 -11.41 1.11
N ASN A 159 -6.90 -10.20 1.62
CA ASN A 159 -6.01 -9.97 2.75
C ASN A 159 -6.53 -10.60 4.05
N VAL A 160 -7.85 -10.51 4.29
CA VAL A 160 -8.50 -11.19 5.43
C VAL A 160 -8.32 -12.70 5.32
N THR A 161 -8.44 -13.28 4.13
CA THR A 161 -8.25 -14.73 3.92
C THR A 161 -6.84 -15.17 4.29
N LEU A 162 -5.81 -14.46 3.83
CA LEU A 162 -4.42 -14.74 4.18
C LEU A 162 -4.17 -14.56 5.69
N SER A 163 -4.66 -13.47 6.25
CA SER A 163 -4.48 -13.13 7.67
C SER A 163 -5.16 -14.16 8.59
N ALA A 164 -6.37 -14.59 8.22
CA ALA A 164 -7.07 -15.66 8.93
C ALA A 164 -6.32 -16.98 8.84
N TRP A 165 -5.83 -17.33 7.64
CA TRP A 165 -5.00 -18.53 7.47
C TRP A 165 -3.78 -18.52 8.41
N LEU A 166 -3.07 -17.40 8.52
CA LEU A 166 -1.91 -17.26 9.43
C LEU A 166 -2.33 -17.32 10.92
N THR A 167 -3.43 -16.64 11.26
CA THR A 167 -3.91 -16.55 12.66
C THR A 167 -4.36 -17.90 13.23
N PHE A 168 -4.98 -18.73 12.37
CA PHE A 168 -5.54 -20.02 12.80
C PHE A 168 -4.59 -21.22 12.60
N GLN A 169 -3.32 -20.98 12.26
CA GLN A 169 -2.32 -22.05 12.24
C GLN A 169 -2.16 -22.67 13.64
N GLU A 170 -2.03 -23.98 13.68
CA GLU A 170 -1.78 -24.74 14.93
C GLU A 170 -0.29 -24.96 15.16
N GLU A 171 0.54 -24.80 14.12
CA GLU A 171 1.99 -24.97 14.14
C GLU A 171 2.71 -23.73 13.64
N VAL A 172 3.98 -23.59 14.03
CA VAL A 172 4.87 -22.53 13.49
C VAL A 172 5.28 -22.93 12.08
N ILE A 173 4.95 -22.11 11.10
CA ILE A 173 5.24 -22.38 9.68
C ILE A 173 6.49 -21.65 9.17
N TYR A 174 7.02 -20.71 9.93
CA TYR A 174 8.20 -19.93 9.57
C TYR A 174 9.43 -20.30 10.40
N ALA A 175 10.63 -20.15 9.83
CA ALA A 175 11.90 -20.62 10.38
C ALA A 175 12.45 -19.75 11.53
N TYR A 176 11.61 -19.36 12.49
CA TYR A 176 12.03 -18.60 13.67
C TYR A 176 12.65 -19.44 14.80
N GLU A 177 12.58 -20.76 14.74
CA GLU A 177 13.03 -21.64 15.83
C GLU A 177 14.52 -21.47 16.20
N GLY A 178 15.37 -21.05 15.25
CA GLY A 178 16.79 -20.76 15.48
C GLY A 178 17.10 -19.31 15.85
N ILE A 179 16.11 -18.42 15.88
CA ILE A 179 16.28 -16.99 16.10
C ILE A 179 15.93 -16.66 17.55
N PRO A 180 16.83 -16.02 18.31
CA PRO A 180 16.58 -15.70 19.71
C PRO A 180 15.45 -14.66 19.84
N MET A 181 14.39 -15.05 20.53
CA MET A 181 13.26 -14.19 20.83
C MET A 181 13.60 -13.21 21.96
N PRO A 182 13.17 -11.95 21.91
CA PRO A 182 13.35 -10.99 23.00
C PRO A 182 12.79 -11.54 24.33
N THR A 183 13.53 -11.37 25.42
CA THR A 183 13.20 -11.96 26.73
C THR A 183 11.82 -11.54 27.25
N TRP A 184 11.40 -10.29 26.97
CA TRP A 184 10.10 -9.77 27.34
C TRP A 184 8.93 -10.41 26.60
N PHE A 185 9.19 -11.04 25.43
CA PHE A 185 8.17 -11.71 24.61
C PHE A 185 8.31 -13.24 24.67
N ALA A 186 9.45 -13.79 25.07
CA ALA A 186 9.79 -15.20 25.02
C ALA A 186 8.76 -16.14 25.68
N ARG A 187 8.04 -15.68 26.71
CA ARG A 187 6.98 -16.43 27.39
C ARG A 187 5.80 -16.82 26.48
N TRP A 188 5.60 -16.08 25.37
CA TRP A 188 4.48 -16.30 24.46
C TRP A 188 4.81 -17.34 23.39
N GLY A 189 6.07 -17.48 23.01
CA GLY A 189 6.55 -18.40 21.99
C GLY A 189 6.21 -18.02 20.55
N HIS A 190 6.84 -18.70 19.60
CA HIS A 190 6.74 -18.38 18.16
C HIS A 190 5.34 -18.57 17.57
N LEU A 191 4.54 -19.52 18.08
CA LEU A 191 3.17 -19.71 17.58
C LEU A 191 2.26 -18.51 17.92
N HIS A 192 2.40 -17.95 19.12
CA HIS A 192 1.65 -16.73 19.48
C HIS A 192 2.13 -15.53 18.70
N ASP A 193 3.43 -15.42 18.46
CA ASP A 193 4.03 -14.40 17.60
C ASP A 193 3.43 -14.46 16.19
N GLN A 194 3.41 -15.63 15.57
CA GLN A 194 2.82 -15.85 14.25
C GLN A 194 1.32 -15.49 14.20
N ARG A 195 0.54 -15.93 15.19
CA ARG A 195 -0.88 -15.61 15.32
C ARG A 195 -1.12 -14.12 15.52
N LEU A 196 -0.28 -13.47 16.32
CA LEU A 196 -0.35 -12.02 16.53
C LEU A 196 -0.05 -11.26 15.24
N GLY A 197 0.96 -11.67 14.45
CA GLY A 197 1.23 -11.11 13.13
C GLY A 197 0.05 -11.24 12.18
N GLY A 198 -0.60 -12.41 12.13
CA GLY A 198 -1.84 -12.61 11.38
C GLY A 198 -2.96 -11.66 11.83
N LEU A 199 -3.16 -11.49 13.15
CA LEU A 199 -4.14 -10.54 13.70
C LEU A 199 -3.83 -9.09 13.34
N ILE A 200 -2.56 -8.68 13.31
CA ILE A 200 -2.13 -7.34 12.91
C ILE A 200 -2.43 -7.09 11.44
N MET A 201 -2.19 -8.06 10.58
CA MET A 201 -2.58 -7.97 9.17
C MET A 201 -4.10 -7.87 9.02
N TRP A 202 -4.86 -8.65 9.79
CA TRP A 202 -6.31 -8.69 9.74
C TRP A 202 -6.95 -7.39 10.25
N VAL A 203 -6.76 -7.07 11.52
CA VAL A 203 -7.51 -5.96 12.17
C VAL A 203 -6.94 -4.60 11.79
N PRO A 204 -5.70 -4.22 12.07
CA PRO A 204 -5.15 -2.96 11.63
C PRO A 204 -5.13 -2.79 10.11
N GLY A 205 -4.74 -3.82 9.35
CA GLY A 205 -4.73 -3.77 7.89
C GLY A 205 -6.15 -3.60 7.31
N GLY A 206 -7.13 -4.33 7.84
CA GLY A 206 -8.54 -4.18 7.47
C GLY A 206 -9.10 -2.79 7.78
N LEU A 207 -8.75 -2.21 8.94
CA LEU A 207 -9.16 -0.85 9.32
C LEU A 207 -8.62 0.21 8.36
N VAL A 208 -7.37 0.11 7.93
CA VAL A 208 -6.80 1.05 6.94
C VAL A 208 -7.53 0.95 5.61
N ASN A 209 -7.83 -0.26 5.14
CA ASN A 209 -8.61 -0.46 3.91
C ASN A 209 -10.03 0.09 4.03
N LEU A 210 -10.70 -0.12 5.17
CA LEU A 210 -12.02 0.43 5.45
C LEU A 210 -12.01 1.96 5.45
N LEU A 211 -11.00 2.57 6.07
CA LEU A 211 -10.81 4.03 6.03
C LEU A 211 -10.61 4.53 4.60
N ALA A 212 -9.80 3.85 3.79
CA ALA A 212 -9.61 4.20 2.38
C ALA A 212 -10.92 4.10 1.59
N MET A 213 -11.72 3.04 1.79
CA MET A 213 -13.05 2.89 1.18
C MET A 213 -13.97 4.04 1.60
N THR A 214 -13.98 4.38 2.88
CA THR A 214 -14.79 5.48 3.43
C THR A 214 -14.42 6.82 2.80
N VAL A 215 -13.13 7.12 2.68
CA VAL A 215 -12.65 8.36 2.02
C VAL A 215 -13.07 8.39 0.55
N VAL A 216 -12.88 7.29 -0.19
CA VAL A 216 -13.28 7.22 -1.61
C VAL A 216 -14.78 7.38 -1.76
N PHE A 217 -15.58 6.79 -0.86
CA PHE A 217 -17.03 6.92 -0.84
C PHE A 217 -17.47 8.38 -0.64
N PHE A 218 -16.94 9.07 0.36
CA PHE A 218 -17.32 10.48 0.60
C PHE A 218 -16.89 11.40 -0.55
N VAL A 219 -15.70 11.19 -1.12
CA VAL A 219 -15.26 11.94 -2.31
C VAL A 219 -16.16 11.67 -3.52
N TRP A 220 -16.68 10.45 -3.66
CA TRP A 220 -17.64 10.13 -4.70
C TRP A 220 -19.00 10.77 -4.44
N ALA A 221 -19.54 10.64 -3.24
CA ALA A 221 -20.84 11.21 -2.86
C ALA A 221 -20.87 12.73 -3.04
N ASP A 222 -19.81 13.42 -2.61
CA ASP A 222 -19.67 14.88 -2.76
C ASP A 222 -19.67 15.30 -4.24
N LYS A 223 -18.94 14.58 -5.09
CA LYS A 223 -18.93 14.84 -6.53
C LYS A 223 -20.28 14.55 -7.20
N GLU A 224 -21.03 13.56 -6.74
CA GLU A 224 -22.34 13.25 -7.28
C GLU A 224 -23.36 14.33 -6.91
N GLN A 225 -23.35 14.76 -5.64
CA GLN A 225 -24.19 15.89 -5.19
C GLN A 225 -23.92 17.18 -5.96
N GLU A 226 -22.65 17.46 -6.27
CA GLU A 226 -22.29 18.64 -7.07
C GLU A 226 -22.82 18.55 -8.50
N LYS A 227 -22.77 17.38 -9.13
CA LYS A 227 -23.35 17.17 -10.47
C LYS A 227 -24.87 17.35 -10.45
N ASP A 228 -25.56 16.79 -9.46
CA ASP A 228 -27.01 16.91 -9.31
C ASP A 228 -27.41 18.38 -9.13
N ARG A 229 -26.65 19.12 -8.32
CA ARG A 229 -26.87 20.57 -8.14
C ARG A 229 -26.75 21.34 -9.45
N LEU A 230 -25.66 21.13 -10.20
CA LEU A 230 -25.44 21.80 -11.49
C LEU A 230 -26.54 21.45 -12.50
N MET A 231 -26.94 20.18 -12.57
CA MET A 231 -28.04 19.75 -13.45
C MET A 231 -29.36 20.41 -13.10
N LEU A 232 -29.69 20.54 -11.79
CA LEU A 232 -30.89 21.26 -11.35
C LEU A 232 -30.84 22.75 -11.66
N GLU A 233 -29.68 23.39 -11.55
CA GLU A 233 -29.48 24.78 -11.92
C GLU A 233 -29.70 25.01 -13.44
N GLU A 234 -29.17 24.09 -14.27
CA GLU A 234 -29.37 24.13 -15.73
C GLU A 234 -30.85 23.96 -16.13
N LEU A 235 -31.56 23.00 -15.50
CA LEU A 235 -33.00 22.82 -15.77
C LEU A 235 -33.82 24.04 -15.40
N ARG A 236 -33.56 24.67 -14.24
CA ARG A 236 -34.24 25.93 -13.84
C ARG A 236 -33.96 27.10 -14.79
N ALA A 237 -32.73 27.20 -15.31
CA ALA A 237 -32.39 28.22 -16.27
C ALA A 237 -33.14 28.03 -17.60
N GLN A 238 -33.33 26.77 -18.04
CA GLN A 238 -34.11 26.46 -19.26
C GLN A 238 -35.62 26.76 -19.11
N GLU A 239 -36.18 26.56 -17.91
CA GLU A 239 -37.59 26.86 -17.60
C GLU A 239 -37.87 28.37 -17.56
N GLN A 240 -36.85 29.20 -17.35
CA GLN A 240 -36.96 30.66 -17.27
C GLN A 240 -36.69 31.40 -18.60
N ALA A 241 -36.22 30.68 -19.61
CA ALA A 241 -35.88 31.23 -20.95
C ALA A 241 -37.01 31.00 -21.95
#